data_9dc90ecf87eb161d3aae3246635c14bc
#
_entry.id   9dc90ecf87eb161d3aae3246635c14bc
#
_cell.length_a   1.000
_cell.length_b   1.000
_cell.length_c   1.000
_cell.angle_alpha   90.00
_cell.angle_beta   90.00
_cell.angle_gamma   90.00
#
_symmetry.space_group_name_H-M   'P 1'
#
loop_
_entity.id
_entity.type
_entity.pdbx_description
1 polymer ?
#
loop_
_entity_poly.entity_id
_entity_poly.type
_entity_poly.pdbx_seq_one_letter_code
_entity_poly.pdbx_strand_id
1 'polypeptide(L)'
;MIYLQLQKYVTFKVYNQKVLKERVPHRNMTLEIVLPQMGKALTTKDAVFSILAEGEAKTLTQLQREMKRRYKKSVSFQAVIKAVHALHLAKVIQKEKKLYALNKDWIFETRNYLDRLYTEHFKVAKPLKKIELGKDVMVYTVSNLLELDRLWNDLLVNWVKNEKENKVNVCKAKHCWWLLPRLQEEDILHDLMIEKGIHTYNLITSATPLDKQALNYYRSKGEHTKIQKEKEEDNKYLAAFGTDVLRFQIPKNIAEELEKLYQSTKKIADFDLKKASDIFKHQEPIEVTVIKDALLAKNFQNEIRAIFQH
;
A
#
# COMPACT_ATOMS: atom_id res chain seq x y z
N MET A 1 2.23 -16.46 21.59
CA MET A 1 1.69 -15.88 22.84
C MET A 1 2.42 -14.59 23.21
N ILE A 2 2.80 -13.75 22.23
CA ILE A 2 3.50 -12.45 22.42
C ILE A 2 2.65 -11.26 21.88
N TYR A 3 1.52 -11.54 21.22
CA TYR A 3 0.64 -10.52 20.63
C TYR A 3 -0.36 -9.87 21.63
N LEU A 4 -0.41 -10.31 22.88
CA LEU A 4 -1.42 -9.90 23.87
C LEU A 4 -0.96 -8.88 24.91
N GLN A 5 0.30 -8.40 24.87
CA GLN A 5 0.80 -7.46 25.89
C GLN A 5 1.02 -6.02 25.42
N LEU A 6 0.76 -5.68 24.14
CA LEU A 6 0.96 -4.31 23.62
C LEU A 6 -0.30 -3.43 23.58
N GLN A 7 -1.39 -3.85 24.24
CA GLN A 7 -2.66 -3.11 24.24
C GLN A 7 -2.87 -2.15 25.42
N LYS A 8 -1.86 -1.86 26.21
CA LYS A 8 -1.96 -0.84 27.26
C LYS A 8 -1.17 0.39 26.84
N TYR A 9 -1.89 1.51 26.67
CA TYR A 9 -1.42 2.89 26.55
C TYR A 9 -0.88 3.32 25.17
N VAL A 10 -1.73 3.91 24.37
CA VAL A 10 -1.34 5.05 23.54
C VAL A 10 -2.53 6.01 23.40
N THR A 11 -2.62 6.97 24.31
CA THR A 11 -3.32 8.23 24.04
C THR A 11 -2.24 9.23 23.64
N PHE A 12 -2.04 9.46 22.34
CA PHE A 12 -1.13 10.49 21.87
C PHE A 12 -1.93 11.78 21.60
N LYS A 13 -1.80 12.74 22.49
CA LYS A 13 -1.96 14.16 22.15
C LYS A 13 -0.59 14.63 21.65
N VAL A 14 -0.37 14.67 20.36
CA VAL A 14 0.81 15.31 19.80
C VAL A 14 0.55 16.83 19.77
N TYR A 15 1.01 17.52 20.80
CA TYR A 15 1.27 18.94 20.71
C TYR A 15 2.64 19.11 20.05
N ASN A 16 2.66 19.46 18.80
CA ASN A 16 3.88 19.91 18.13
C ASN A 16 3.80 21.42 17.87
N GLN A 17 4.20 22.21 18.89
CA GLN A 17 4.65 23.58 18.68
C GLN A 17 6.13 23.63 19.04
N LYS A 18 6.97 23.55 18.05
CA LYS A 18 8.33 24.11 17.88
C LYS A 18 9.22 23.10 17.17
N VAL A 19 9.27 23.15 15.91
CA VAL A 19 10.38 23.02 14.96
C VAL A 19 9.72 22.80 13.59
N LEU A 20 9.65 23.83 12.83
CA LEU A 20 9.74 23.92 11.37
C LEU A 20 9.08 25.22 10.92
N LYS A 21 9.88 26.28 10.92
CA LYS A 21 9.58 27.46 10.13
C LYS A 21 10.05 27.18 8.70
N GLU A 22 9.15 26.63 7.89
CA GLU A 22 9.14 26.88 6.46
C GLU A 22 7.72 26.66 5.93
N ARG A 23 7.25 27.62 5.13
CA ARG A 23 5.86 27.83 4.78
C ARG A 23 5.36 26.79 3.79
N VAL A 24 4.57 25.83 4.26
CA VAL A 24 3.59 25.09 3.47
C VAL A 24 2.23 25.37 4.13
N PRO A 25 1.15 25.67 3.39
CA PRO A 25 -0.14 25.94 4.02
C PRO A 25 -0.64 24.65 4.67
N HIS A 26 -0.40 24.54 5.97
CA HIS A 26 -0.94 23.46 6.79
C HIS A 26 -2.45 23.63 6.92
N ARG A 27 -3.23 22.85 6.20
CA ARG A 27 -4.54 22.44 6.73
C ARG A 27 -4.26 21.63 7.99
N ASN A 28 -4.66 22.15 9.14
CA ASN A 28 -4.64 21.43 10.41
C ASN A 28 -5.49 20.16 10.29
N MET A 29 -4.88 19.06 9.92
CA MET A 29 -5.48 17.74 10.05
C MET A 29 -5.12 17.23 11.45
N THR A 30 -6.04 17.33 12.37
CA THR A 30 -5.99 16.61 13.64
C THR A 30 -6.37 15.18 13.34
N LEU A 31 -5.37 14.27 13.26
CA LEU A 31 -5.62 12.85 13.15
C LEU A 31 -6.03 12.33 14.54
N GLU A 32 -7.32 12.24 14.80
CA GLU A 32 -7.85 11.59 16.00
C GLU A 32 -8.00 10.09 15.71
N ILE A 33 -6.97 9.31 15.99
CA ILE A 33 -7.04 7.84 15.87
C ILE A 33 -7.83 7.32 17.06
N VAL A 34 -9.08 6.96 16.83
CA VAL A 34 -9.93 6.32 17.83
C VAL A 34 -9.76 4.80 17.69
N LEU A 35 -8.78 4.25 18.39
CA LEU A 35 -8.71 2.80 18.57
C LEU A 35 -9.68 2.40 19.70
N PRO A 36 -10.51 1.35 19.52
CA PRO A 36 -11.37 0.83 20.58
C PRO A 36 -10.51 0.46 21.79
N GLN A 37 -10.70 1.13 22.91
CA GLN A 37 -10.00 0.78 24.15
C GLN A 37 -10.65 -0.46 24.74
N MET A 38 -9.98 -1.61 24.64
CA MET A 38 -10.42 -2.82 25.33
C MET A 38 -10.48 -2.54 26.85
N GLY A 39 -11.64 -2.78 27.46
CA GLY A 39 -11.85 -2.67 28.91
C GLY A 39 -12.36 -1.32 29.42
N LYS A 40 -12.60 -0.30 28.58
CA LYS A 40 -13.32 0.92 28.94
C LYS A 40 -14.70 0.97 28.33
N ALA A 41 -15.61 1.71 28.97
CA ALA A 41 -16.96 1.93 28.43
C ALA A 41 -16.85 2.55 27.01
N LEU A 42 -17.25 1.79 26.00
CA LEU A 42 -17.28 2.22 24.61
C LEU A 42 -18.16 3.45 24.45
N THR A 43 -17.64 4.51 23.85
CA THR A 43 -18.47 5.64 23.42
C THR A 43 -19.40 5.22 22.26
N THR A 44 -20.41 6.01 21.97
CA THR A 44 -21.26 5.76 20.79
C THR A 44 -20.44 5.78 19.49
N LYS A 45 -19.43 6.66 19.42
CA LYS A 45 -18.52 6.77 18.27
C LYS A 45 -17.67 5.51 18.10
N ASP A 46 -17.11 4.97 19.19
CA ASP A 46 -16.30 3.74 19.18
C ASP A 46 -17.14 2.52 18.77
N ALA A 47 -18.38 2.44 19.26
CA ALA A 47 -19.27 1.35 18.91
C ALA A 47 -19.67 1.40 17.43
N VAL A 48 -19.98 2.58 16.87
CA VAL A 48 -20.24 2.75 15.43
C VAL A 48 -19.02 2.35 14.60
N PHE A 49 -17.83 2.82 14.97
CA PHE A 49 -16.59 2.45 14.30
C PHE A 49 -16.36 0.95 14.32
N SER A 50 -16.46 0.30 15.50
CA SER A 50 -16.25 -1.14 15.64
C SER A 50 -17.24 -1.99 14.82
N ILE A 51 -18.50 -1.55 14.70
CA ILE A 51 -19.50 -2.23 13.87
C ILE A 51 -19.14 -2.13 12.37
N LEU A 52 -18.69 -0.96 11.92
CA LEU A 52 -18.32 -0.75 10.51
C LEU A 52 -16.96 -1.37 10.16
N ALA A 53 -16.08 -1.59 11.15
CA ALA A 53 -14.80 -2.26 10.96
C ALA A 53 -14.92 -3.73 10.55
N GLU A 54 -16.09 -4.33 10.67
CA GLU A 54 -16.35 -5.69 10.19
C GLU A 54 -16.59 -5.77 8.67
N GLY A 55 -16.53 -4.64 7.97
CA GLY A 55 -16.51 -4.58 6.51
C GLY A 55 -17.87 -4.36 5.85
N GLU A 56 -18.99 -4.54 6.56
CA GLU A 56 -20.32 -4.35 5.98
C GLU A 56 -20.82 -2.91 6.09
N ALA A 57 -21.26 -2.34 4.97
CA ALA A 57 -21.94 -1.05 4.96
C ALA A 57 -23.30 -1.14 5.64
N LYS A 58 -23.64 -0.16 6.48
CA LYS A 58 -24.88 -0.18 7.29
C LYS A 58 -25.60 1.17 7.27
N THR A 59 -26.91 1.11 7.38
CA THR A 59 -27.76 2.29 7.61
C THR A 59 -27.73 2.71 9.09
N LEU A 60 -28.14 3.95 9.38
CA LEU A 60 -28.26 4.46 10.77
C LEU A 60 -29.12 3.55 11.66
N THR A 61 -30.22 3.04 11.13
CA THR A 61 -31.13 2.14 11.84
C THR A 61 -30.46 0.79 12.15
N GLN A 62 -29.70 0.26 11.19
CA GLN A 62 -28.93 -0.98 11.42
C GLN A 62 -27.85 -0.77 12.47
N LEU A 63 -27.11 0.34 12.41
CA LEU A 63 -26.11 0.70 13.42
C LEU A 63 -26.72 0.76 14.82
N GLN A 64 -27.86 1.44 14.98
CA GLN A 64 -28.54 1.52 16.27
C GLN A 64 -28.96 0.13 16.80
N ARG A 65 -29.50 -0.73 15.91
CA ARG A 65 -29.90 -2.09 16.26
C ARG A 65 -28.71 -2.95 16.69
N GLU A 66 -27.59 -2.89 15.92
CA GLU A 66 -26.38 -3.61 16.25
C GLU A 66 -25.76 -3.16 17.58
N MET A 67 -25.77 -1.87 17.87
CA MET A 67 -25.30 -1.33 19.14
C MET A 67 -26.10 -1.89 20.32
N LYS A 68 -27.43 -1.94 20.21
CA LYS A 68 -28.30 -2.54 21.24
C LYS A 68 -28.02 -4.04 21.40
N ARG A 69 -27.86 -4.76 20.28
CA ARG A 69 -27.64 -6.21 20.26
C ARG A 69 -26.30 -6.60 20.86
N ARG A 70 -25.20 -5.95 20.41
CA ARG A 70 -23.82 -6.38 20.75
C ARG A 70 -23.31 -5.80 22.07
N TYR A 71 -23.59 -4.53 22.28
CA TYR A 71 -23.05 -3.82 23.44
C TYR A 71 -24.07 -3.61 24.55
N LYS A 72 -25.29 -4.15 24.43
CA LYS A 72 -26.39 -3.98 25.37
C LYS A 72 -26.64 -2.51 25.73
N LYS A 73 -26.25 -1.60 24.83
CA LYS A 73 -26.29 -0.15 25.02
C LYS A 73 -27.50 0.42 24.30
N SER A 74 -28.48 0.88 25.06
CA SER A 74 -29.61 1.63 24.51
C SER A 74 -29.16 3.06 24.22
N VAL A 75 -29.01 3.40 22.93
CA VAL A 75 -28.55 4.72 22.48
C VAL A 75 -29.67 5.36 21.68
N SER A 76 -29.90 6.67 21.89
CA SER A 76 -30.88 7.40 21.10
C SER A 76 -30.43 7.46 19.62
N PHE A 77 -31.39 7.53 18.71
CA PHE A 77 -31.09 7.67 17.28
C PHE A 77 -30.27 8.94 16.97
N GLN A 78 -30.55 10.02 17.71
CA GLN A 78 -29.78 11.27 17.60
C GLN A 78 -28.31 11.08 17.99
N ALA A 79 -28.00 10.29 19.02
CA ALA A 79 -26.64 9.99 19.42
C ALA A 79 -25.89 9.20 18.34
N VAL A 80 -26.59 8.28 17.66
CA VAL A 80 -25.99 7.56 16.50
C VAL A 80 -25.70 8.51 15.34
N ILE A 81 -26.65 9.40 14.99
CA ILE A 81 -26.45 10.43 13.95
C ILE A 81 -25.23 11.30 14.30
N LYS A 82 -25.13 11.79 15.53
CA LYS A 82 -24.01 12.63 15.98
C LYS A 82 -22.67 11.89 15.85
N ALA A 83 -22.62 10.62 16.24
CA ALA A 83 -21.41 9.80 16.15
C ALA A 83 -21.01 9.55 14.69
N VAL A 84 -21.94 9.17 13.84
CA VAL A 84 -21.72 8.96 12.40
C VAL A 84 -21.27 10.26 11.72
N HIS A 85 -21.92 11.39 12.04
CA HIS A 85 -21.52 12.69 11.49
C HIS A 85 -20.09 13.06 11.89
N ALA A 86 -19.71 12.86 13.15
CA ALA A 86 -18.33 13.13 13.61
C ALA A 86 -17.30 12.26 12.88
N LEU A 87 -17.56 10.95 12.69
CA LEU A 87 -16.69 10.04 11.93
C LEU A 87 -16.62 10.41 10.45
N HIS A 88 -17.73 10.88 9.87
CA HIS A 88 -17.77 11.31 8.47
C HIS A 88 -16.99 12.61 8.25
N LEU A 89 -17.12 13.60 9.14
CA LEU A 89 -16.32 14.82 9.09
C LEU A 89 -14.82 14.55 9.23
N ALA A 90 -14.45 13.57 10.06
CA ALA A 90 -13.08 13.10 10.20
C ALA A 90 -12.61 12.24 9.04
N LYS A 91 -13.45 12.02 8.01
CA LYS A 91 -13.19 11.16 6.83
C LYS A 91 -12.90 9.69 7.17
N VAL A 92 -13.17 9.25 8.40
CA VAL A 92 -13.00 7.87 8.85
C VAL A 92 -14.00 6.95 8.17
N ILE A 93 -15.21 7.45 7.91
CA ILE A 93 -16.26 6.74 7.20
C ILE A 93 -16.70 7.52 5.97
N GLN A 94 -17.18 6.79 4.98
CA GLN A 94 -17.81 7.34 3.78
C GLN A 94 -19.30 7.01 3.78
N LYS A 95 -20.06 7.85 3.08
CA LYS A 95 -21.51 7.69 2.90
C LYS A 95 -21.82 7.48 1.43
N GLU A 96 -22.55 6.41 1.14
CA GLU A 96 -23.10 6.16 -0.18
C GLU A 96 -24.62 5.95 -0.05
N LYS A 97 -25.41 6.88 -0.61
CA LYS A 97 -26.85 6.91 -0.43
C LYS A 97 -27.27 6.95 1.06
N LYS A 98 -27.81 5.84 1.58
CA LYS A 98 -28.22 5.67 2.98
C LYS A 98 -27.27 4.78 3.79
N LEU A 99 -26.22 4.27 3.16
CA LEU A 99 -25.26 3.36 3.75
C LEU A 99 -23.99 4.10 4.18
N TYR A 100 -23.41 3.64 5.26
CA TYR A 100 -22.14 4.11 5.82
C TYR A 100 -21.17 2.93 5.89
N ALA A 101 -19.93 3.14 5.47
CA ALA A 101 -18.84 2.17 5.52
C ALA A 101 -17.56 2.85 5.97
N LEU A 102 -16.55 2.08 6.38
CA LEU A 102 -15.22 2.64 6.57
C LEU A 102 -14.68 3.20 5.25
N ASN A 103 -14.01 4.33 5.33
CA ASN A 103 -13.34 4.93 4.18
C ASN A 103 -12.02 4.19 3.92
N LYS A 104 -11.92 3.56 2.75
CA LYS A 104 -10.72 2.82 2.34
C LYS A 104 -9.47 3.68 2.33
N ASP A 105 -9.55 4.93 1.86
CA ASP A 105 -8.43 5.88 1.84
C ASP A 105 -7.94 6.18 3.26
N TRP A 106 -8.87 6.38 4.22
CA TRP A 106 -8.51 6.60 5.61
C TRP A 106 -7.80 5.39 6.22
N ILE A 107 -8.28 4.17 5.96
CA ILE A 107 -7.63 2.93 6.42
C ILE A 107 -6.20 2.88 5.90
N PHE A 108 -6.02 3.13 4.61
CA PHE A 108 -4.73 3.11 3.94
C PHE A 108 -3.77 4.18 4.50
N GLU A 109 -4.24 5.43 4.63
CA GLU A 109 -3.43 6.53 5.19
C GLU A 109 -3.04 6.28 6.66
N THR A 110 -3.98 5.76 7.47
CA THR A 110 -3.74 5.43 8.87
C THR A 110 -2.68 4.32 8.98
N ARG A 111 -2.77 3.30 8.15
CA ARG A 111 -1.78 2.23 8.12
C ARG A 111 -0.39 2.75 7.76
N ASN A 112 -0.26 3.50 6.67
CA ASN A 112 1.02 4.07 6.26
C ASN A 112 1.62 4.99 7.33
N TYR A 113 0.77 5.73 8.05
CA TYR A 113 1.21 6.54 9.18
C TYR A 113 1.73 5.69 10.34
N LEU A 114 1.00 4.63 10.71
CA LEU A 114 1.42 3.69 11.76
C LEU A 114 2.70 2.94 11.39
N ASP A 115 2.86 2.52 10.15
CA ASP A 115 4.07 1.87 9.65
C ASP A 115 5.28 2.80 9.72
N ARG A 116 5.12 4.08 9.39
CA ARG A 116 6.17 5.09 9.58
C ARG A 116 6.52 5.28 11.05
N LEU A 117 5.52 5.46 11.92
CA LEU A 117 5.76 5.57 13.36
C LEU A 117 6.46 4.32 13.92
N TYR A 118 6.03 3.14 13.49
CA TYR A 118 6.67 1.88 13.90
C TYR A 118 8.14 1.86 13.50
N THR A 119 8.45 2.23 12.26
CA THR A 119 9.82 2.31 11.75
C THR A 119 10.66 3.32 12.53
N GLU A 120 10.12 4.52 12.80
CA GLU A 120 10.83 5.58 13.52
C GLU A 120 11.11 5.24 14.98
N HIS A 121 10.11 4.65 15.68
CA HIS A 121 10.20 4.45 17.13
C HIS A 121 10.84 3.12 17.53
N PHE A 122 10.67 2.08 16.73
CA PHE A 122 11.23 0.76 17.05
C PHE A 122 12.57 0.48 16.39
N LYS A 123 13.15 1.42 15.64
CA LYS A 123 14.45 1.29 14.97
C LYS A 123 14.62 -0.01 14.18
N VAL A 124 13.51 -0.51 13.62
CA VAL A 124 13.48 -1.78 12.89
C VAL A 124 14.12 -1.65 11.52
N ALA A 125 14.23 -0.42 11.01
CA ALA A 125 14.95 -0.11 9.79
C ALA A 125 15.82 1.13 9.99
N LYS A 126 16.99 1.17 9.36
CA LYS A 126 17.76 2.41 9.19
C LYS A 126 16.86 3.39 8.45
N PRO A 127 16.85 4.69 8.81
CA PRO A 127 16.05 5.68 8.09
C PRO A 127 16.42 5.62 6.60
N LEU A 128 15.40 5.65 5.76
CA LEU A 128 15.55 5.69 4.31
C LEU A 128 16.51 6.82 3.96
N LYS A 129 17.70 6.46 3.46
CA LYS A 129 18.66 7.45 3.03
C LYS A 129 18.20 7.99 1.68
N LYS A 130 17.74 9.25 1.66
CA LYS A 130 17.33 9.95 0.46
C LYS A 130 18.41 10.94 0.06
N ILE A 131 18.85 10.87 -1.19
CA ILE A 131 19.75 11.84 -1.80
C ILE A 131 19.01 12.48 -2.99
N GLU A 132 18.91 13.79 -3.00
CA GLU A 132 18.35 14.54 -4.12
C GLU A 132 19.50 14.97 -5.03
N LEU A 133 19.51 14.48 -6.26
CA LEU A 133 20.45 14.84 -7.30
C LEU A 133 19.78 15.84 -8.25
N GLY A 134 19.70 17.11 -7.82
CA GLY A 134 18.93 18.13 -8.54
C GLY A 134 17.42 18.06 -8.27
N LYS A 135 16.60 18.75 -9.10
CA LYS A 135 15.14 18.82 -8.88
C LYS A 135 14.41 17.56 -9.30
N ASP A 136 14.95 16.78 -10.23
CA ASP A 136 14.23 15.77 -10.98
C ASP A 136 14.76 14.34 -10.75
N VAL A 137 15.84 14.16 -9.99
CA VAL A 137 16.42 12.84 -9.70
C VAL A 137 16.54 12.65 -8.19
N MET A 138 15.93 11.58 -7.70
CA MET A 138 15.99 11.17 -6.30
C MET A 138 16.54 9.75 -6.23
N VAL A 139 17.52 9.52 -5.34
CA VAL A 139 18.04 8.19 -5.04
C VAL A 139 17.69 7.84 -3.61
N TYR A 140 16.98 6.74 -3.44
CA TYR A 140 16.66 6.16 -2.15
C TYR A 140 17.55 4.95 -1.91
N THR A 141 17.95 4.73 -0.66
CA THR A 141 18.61 3.48 -0.25
C THR A 141 17.72 2.78 0.74
N VAL A 142 17.26 1.59 0.40
CA VAL A 142 16.47 0.71 1.26
C VAL A 142 17.31 -0.47 1.70
N SER A 143 16.97 -1.12 2.82
CA SER A 143 17.79 -2.17 3.42
C SER A 143 17.40 -3.59 3.02
N ASN A 144 16.24 -3.77 2.40
CA ASN A 144 15.71 -5.09 2.02
C ASN A 144 14.52 -4.96 1.05
N LEU A 145 14.04 -6.10 0.54
CA LEU A 145 12.91 -6.13 -0.42
C LEU A 145 11.58 -5.64 0.18
N LEU A 146 11.34 -5.80 1.49
CA LEU A 146 10.10 -5.29 2.11
C LEU A 146 10.09 -3.76 2.16
N GLU A 147 11.22 -3.12 2.44
CA GLU A 147 11.35 -1.66 2.39
C GLU A 147 11.25 -1.15 0.96
N LEU A 148 11.83 -1.87 0.01
CA LEU A 148 11.70 -1.56 -1.41
C LEU A 148 10.24 -1.58 -1.87
N ASP A 149 9.51 -2.64 -1.52
CA ASP A 149 8.10 -2.80 -1.85
C ASP A 149 7.24 -1.67 -1.23
N ARG A 150 7.49 -1.31 0.03
CA ARG A 150 6.81 -0.18 0.68
C ARG A 150 7.08 1.15 -0.03
N LEU A 151 8.35 1.43 -0.34
CA LEU A 151 8.72 2.65 -1.07
C LEU A 151 8.01 2.72 -2.42
N TRP A 152 8.03 1.64 -3.19
CA TRP A 152 7.39 1.58 -4.50
C TRP A 152 5.88 1.79 -4.40
N ASN A 153 5.22 1.10 -3.46
CA ASN A 153 3.81 1.26 -3.19
C ASN A 153 3.44 2.70 -2.77
N ASP A 154 4.22 3.32 -1.88
CA ASP A 154 4.00 4.71 -1.46
C ASP A 154 4.10 5.69 -2.64
N LEU A 155 5.05 5.48 -3.55
CA LEU A 155 5.21 6.29 -4.77
C LEU A 155 4.00 6.11 -5.70
N LEU A 156 3.56 4.86 -5.94
CA LEU A 156 2.39 4.56 -6.77
C LEU A 156 1.10 5.16 -6.18
N VAL A 157 0.87 4.98 -4.89
CA VAL A 157 -0.33 5.52 -4.24
C VAL A 157 -0.37 7.04 -4.28
N ASN A 158 0.78 7.69 -4.04
CA ASN A 158 0.87 9.13 -4.14
C ASN A 158 0.57 9.61 -5.57
N TRP A 159 1.10 8.91 -6.57
CA TRP A 159 0.79 9.19 -7.97
C TRP A 159 -0.70 8.99 -8.29
N VAL A 160 -1.28 7.82 -7.98
CA VAL A 160 -2.69 7.50 -8.26
C VAL A 160 -3.65 8.53 -7.65
N LYS A 161 -3.33 9.05 -6.45
CA LYS A 161 -4.14 10.08 -5.79
C LYS A 161 -4.09 11.43 -6.49
N ASN A 162 -2.97 11.79 -7.09
CA ASN A 162 -2.72 13.14 -7.61
C ASN A 162 -2.80 13.23 -9.14
N GLU A 163 -2.70 12.09 -9.86
CA GLU A 163 -2.66 12.05 -11.32
C GLU A 163 -4.05 12.26 -11.94
N LYS A 164 -4.10 13.11 -12.96
CA LYS A 164 -5.33 13.42 -13.69
C LYS A 164 -5.28 13.05 -15.17
N GLU A 165 -4.12 13.08 -15.78
CA GLU A 165 -3.93 13.03 -17.23
C GLU A 165 -3.26 11.74 -17.70
N ASN A 166 -2.10 11.39 -17.17
CA ASN A 166 -1.34 10.21 -17.57
C ASN A 166 -1.71 8.98 -16.77
N LYS A 167 -2.74 8.28 -17.20
CA LYS A 167 -3.31 7.09 -16.55
C LYS A 167 -2.67 5.78 -17.01
N VAL A 168 -1.36 5.78 -17.22
CA VAL A 168 -0.62 4.60 -17.66
C VAL A 168 0.46 4.25 -16.64
N ASN A 169 0.43 3.01 -16.17
CA ASN A 169 1.47 2.38 -15.35
C ASN A 169 2.08 1.23 -16.15
N VAL A 170 3.39 1.19 -16.26
CA VAL A 170 4.11 0.09 -16.90
C VAL A 170 5.20 -0.42 -15.98
N CYS A 171 5.43 -1.73 -16.00
CA CYS A 171 6.51 -2.38 -15.29
C CYS A 171 7.20 -3.42 -16.16
N LYS A 172 8.54 -3.40 -16.17
CA LYS A 172 9.38 -4.47 -16.72
C LYS A 172 10.22 -5.06 -15.60
N ALA A 173 10.09 -6.37 -15.38
CA ALA A 173 10.69 -7.06 -14.26
C ALA A 173 11.02 -8.52 -14.60
N LYS A 174 11.96 -9.14 -13.88
CA LYS A 174 12.22 -10.57 -14.02
C LYS A 174 11.07 -11.38 -13.41
N HIS A 175 10.68 -11.09 -12.17
CA HIS A 175 9.61 -11.77 -11.40
C HIS A 175 8.65 -10.76 -10.79
N CYS A 176 7.40 -11.15 -10.60
CA CYS A 176 6.39 -10.38 -9.84
C CYS A 176 6.50 -10.63 -8.33
N TRP A 177 7.70 -10.45 -7.74
CA TRP A 177 7.94 -10.79 -6.33
C TRP A 177 7.17 -9.90 -5.34
N TRP A 178 6.82 -8.68 -5.71
CA TRP A 178 6.08 -7.73 -4.86
C TRP A 178 4.67 -8.20 -4.49
N LEU A 179 4.08 -9.11 -5.26
CA LEU A 179 2.80 -9.73 -4.94
C LEU A 179 2.88 -10.61 -3.68
N LEU A 180 4.05 -11.21 -3.42
CA LEU A 180 4.21 -12.23 -2.38
C LEU A 180 4.17 -11.67 -0.94
N PRO A 181 4.81 -10.52 -0.60
CA PRO A 181 4.87 -10.04 0.77
C PRO A 181 3.56 -9.42 1.25
N ARG A 182 2.72 -8.86 0.36
CA ARG A 182 1.57 -8.03 0.75
C ARG A 182 0.41 -8.12 -0.23
N LEU A 183 -0.11 -9.31 -0.44
CA LEU A 183 -1.20 -9.55 -1.40
C LEU A 183 -2.46 -8.68 -1.17
N GLN A 184 -2.83 -8.44 0.09
CA GLN A 184 -4.02 -7.62 0.38
C GLN A 184 -3.83 -6.15 0.01
N GLU A 185 -2.64 -5.62 0.20
CA GLU A 185 -2.31 -4.24 -0.14
C GLU A 185 -2.21 -4.05 -1.65
N GLU A 186 -1.68 -5.04 -2.34
CA GLU A 186 -1.71 -5.10 -3.80
C GLU A 186 -3.14 -5.07 -4.32
N ASP A 187 -4.05 -5.87 -3.73
CA ASP A 187 -5.47 -5.85 -4.06
C ASP A 187 -6.07 -4.45 -3.95
N ILE A 188 -5.82 -3.77 -2.83
CA ILE A 188 -6.33 -2.43 -2.57
C ILE A 188 -5.77 -1.40 -3.57
N LEU A 189 -4.47 -1.48 -3.85
CA LEU A 189 -3.82 -0.58 -4.80
C LEU A 189 -4.38 -0.77 -6.21
N HIS A 190 -4.52 -2.02 -6.66
CA HIS A 190 -5.04 -2.32 -8.00
C HIS A 190 -6.52 -1.96 -8.15
N ASP A 191 -7.35 -2.22 -7.14
CA ASP A 191 -8.74 -1.76 -7.12
C ASP A 191 -8.83 -0.24 -7.23
N LEU A 192 -7.94 0.50 -6.54
CA LEU A 192 -7.86 1.95 -6.65
C LEU A 192 -7.42 2.42 -8.04
N MET A 193 -6.43 1.74 -8.64
CA MET A 193 -5.98 2.03 -10.01
C MET A 193 -7.12 1.84 -11.02
N ILE A 194 -7.86 0.74 -10.91
CA ILE A 194 -9.01 0.43 -11.78
C ILE A 194 -10.11 1.50 -11.61
N GLU A 195 -10.44 1.86 -10.36
CA GLU A 195 -11.42 2.91 -10.06
C GLU A 195 -11.04 4.26 -10.70
N LYS A 196 -9.75 4.57 -10.74
CA LYS A 196 -9.21 5.79 -11.37
C LYS A 196 -9.05 5.68 -12.89
N GLY A 197 -9.33 4.53 -13.48
CA GLY A 197 -9.18 4.27 -14.91
C GLY A 197 -7.72 4.21 -15.36
N ILE A 198 -6.83 3.74 -14.48
CA ILE A 198 -5.40 3.56 -14.79
C ILE A 198 -5.23 2.22 -15.49
N HIS A 199 -4.51 2.23 -16.62
CA HIS A 199 -4.14 1.04 -17.37
C HIS A 199 -2.74 0.57 -16.98
N THR A 200 -2.65 -0.64 -16.43
CA THR A 200 -1.39 -1.24 -16.00
C THR A 200 -0.92 -2.31 -17.00
N TYR A 201 0.37 -2.27 -17.34
CA TYR A 201 1.05 -3.19 -18.24
C TYR A 201 2.25 -3.82 -17.54
N ASN A 202 2.19 -5.13 -17.26
CA ASN A 202 3.25 -5.89 -16.60
C ASN A 202 3.96 -6.79 -17.62
N LEU A 203 5.20 -6.45 -17.94
CA LEU A 203 6.09 -7.25 -18.78
C LEU A 203 7.07 -8.02 -17.89
N ILE A 204 6.95 -9.35 -17.88
CA ILE A 204 7.81 -10.21 -17.06
C ILE A 204 8.75 -10.98 -17.98
N THR A 205 10.04 -11.01 -17.62
CA THR A 205 11.06 -11.65 -18.47
C THR A 205 11.33 -13.11 -18.08
N SER A 206 10.81 -13.58 -16.94
CA SER A 206 10.83 -14.98 -16.52
C SER A 206 9.49 -15.69 -16.82
N ALA A 207 9.51 -17.01 -16.85
CA ALA A 207 8.33 -17.83 -17.19
C ALA A 207 8.12 -19.01 -16.22
N THR A 208 8.49 -18.83 -14.95
CA THR A 208 8.26 -19.86 -13.93
C THR A 208 6.77 -20.11 -13.71
N PRO A 209 6.37 -21.24 -13.10
CA PRO A 209 4.97 -21.46 -12.74
C PRO A 209 4.40 -20.37 -11.83
N LEU A 210 5.21 -19.85 -10.90
CA LEU A 210 4.79 -18.79 -9.97
C LEU A 210 4.59 -17.45 -10.70
N ASP A 211 5.45 -17.11 -11.68
CA ASP A 211 5.24 -15.93 -12.55
C ASP A 211 3.92 -16.02 -13.31
N LYS A 212 3.64 -17.20 -13.90
CA LYS A 212 2.38 -17.40 -14.63
C LYS A 212 1.14 -17.24 -13.73
N GLN A 213 1.23 -17.71 -12.48
CA GLN A 213 0.14 -17.55 -11.50
C GLN A 213 -0.03 -16.08 -11.11
N ALA A 214 1.07 -15.36 -10.84
CA ALA A 214 1.04 -13.91 -10.55
C ALA A 214 0.43 -13.12 -11.72
N LEU A 215 0.82 -13.41 -12.95
CA LEU A 215 0.26 -12.75 -14.13
C LEU A 215 -1.22 -13.08 -14.37
N ASN A 216 -1.65 -14.31 -14.06
CA ASN A 216 -3.07 -14.65 -14.12
C ASN A 216 -3.89 -13.88 -13.07
N TYR A 217 -3.33 -13.68 -11.88
CA TYR A 217 -3.96 -12.83 -10.86
C TYR A 217 -4.13 -11.40 -11.38
N TYR A 218 -3.11 -10.73 -11.89
CA TYR A 218 -3.20 -9.38 -12.43
C TYR A 218 -4.15 -9.30 -13.66
N ARG A 219 -4.13 -10.33 -14.51
CA ARG A 219 -5.07 -10.40 -15.64
C ARG A 219 -6.53 -10.51 -15.16
N SER A 220 -6.79 -11.22 -14.08
CA SER A 220 -8.14 -11.32 -13.50
C SER A 220 -8.63 -9.98 -12.92
N LYS A 221 -7.71 -9.07 -12.60
CA LYS A 221 -7.97 -7.68 -12.21
C LYS A 221 -8.13 -6.72 -13.41
N GLY A 222 -8.04 -7.21 -14.64
CA GLY A 222 -8.17 -6.40 -15.87
C GLY A 222 -6.88 -5.74 -16.35
N GLU A 223 -5.72 -6.16 -15.83
CA GLU A 223 -4.43 -5.64 -16.25
C GLU A 223 -3.87 -6.36 -17.46
N HIS A 224 -3.05 -5.64 -18.21
CA HIS A 224 -2.32 -6.21 -19.34
C HIS A 224 -1.05 -6.90 -18.85
N THR A 225 -0.92 -8.20 -19.11
CA THR A 225 0.23 -8.97 -18.67
C THR A 225 0.83 -9.79 -19.80
N LYS A 226 2.15 -9.79 -19.94
CA LYS A 226 2.87 -10.56 -20.95
C LYS A 226 4.17 -11.12 -20.38
N ILE A 227 4.53 -12.34 -20.84
CA ILE A 227 5.85 -12.92 -20.60
C ILE A 227 6.66 -12.78 -21.90
N GLN A 228 7.83 -12.18 -21.78
CA GLN A 228 8.80 -12.09 -22.88
C GLN A 228 10.17 -12.49 -22.34
N LYS A 229 10.57 -13.73 -22.59
CA LYS A 229 11.88 -14.22 -22.15
C LYS A 229 12.99 -13.41 -22.78
N GLU A 230 13.91 -12.89 -21.96
CA GLU A 230 15.13 -12.25 -22.41
C GLU A 230 16.33 -13.16 -22.23
N LYS A 231 17.34 -13.00 -23.12
CA LYS A 231 18.55 -13.85 -23.11
C LYS A 231 19.50 -13.48 -21.98
N GLU A 232 19.49 -12.21 -21.54
CA GLU A 232 20.31 -11.75 -20.43
C GLU A 232 19.51 -11.82 -19.12
N GLU A 233 20.11 -12.45 -18.11
CA GLU A 233 19.60 -12.44 -16.75
C GLU A 233 19.84 -11.09 -16.10
N ASP A 234 18.99 -10.13 -16.41
CA ASP A 234 19.08 -8.79 -15.84
C ASP A 234 18.18 -8.68 -14.59
N ASN A 235 18.83 -8.50 -13.42
CA ASN A 235 18.13 -8.25 -12.15
C ASN A 235 17.63 -6.80 -12.03
N LYS A 236 17.53 -6.09 -13.15
CA LYS A 236 17.06 -4.72 -13.22
C LYS A 236 15.55 -4.69 -13.32
N TYR A 237 14.98 -3.78 -12.57
CA TYR A 237 13.56 -3.50 -12.52
C TYR A 237 13.34 -2.07 -12.97
N LEU A 238 12.35 -1.87 -13.81
CA LEU A 238 12.03 -0.59 -14.40
C LEU A 238 10.52 -0.41 -14.41
N ALA A 239 10.03 0.70 -13.84
CA ALA A 239 8.63 1.08 -13.90
C ALA A 239 8.47 2.53 -14.33
N ALA A 240 7.37 2.86 -15.00
CA ALA A 240 7.03 4.24 -15.30
C ALA A 240 5.53 4.47 -15.07
N PHE A 241 5.22 5.53 -14.31
CA PHE A 241 3.88 5.93 -13.96
C PHE A 241 3.79 7.46 -13.86
N GLY A 242 2.78 8.04 -14.49
CA GLY A 242 2.70 9.49 -14.63
C GLY A 242 3.93 10.05 -15.33
N THR A 243 4.65 10.94 -14.66
CA THR A 243 5.92 11.52 -15.11
C THR A 243 7.15 10.87 -14.50
N ASP A 244 6.97 9.86 -13.66
CA ASP A 244 8.04 9.27 -12.88
C ASP A 244 8.52 7.97 -13.52
N VAL A 245 9.85 7.80 -13.58
CA VAL A 245 10.52 6.55 -13.93
C VAL A 245 11.26 6.05 -12.71
N LEU A 246 10.90 4.85 -12.25
CA LEU A 246 11.53 4.18 -11.13
C LEU A 246 12.44 3.08 -11.66
N ARG A 247 13.68 3.03 -11.19
CA ARG A 247 14.69 2.03 -11.56
C ARG A 247 15.43 1.54 -10.33
N PHE A 248 15.60 0.22 -10.24
CA PHE A 248 16.49 -0.41 -9.24
C PHE A 248 17.04 -1.73 -9.77
N GLN A 249 18.06 -2.22 -9.08
CA GLN A 249 18.62 -3.55 -9.31
C GLN A 249 18.65 -4.31 -7.99
N ILE A 250 18.15 -5.54 -7.99
CA ILE A 250 18.22 -6.43 -6.83
C ILE A 250 19.66 -6.97 -6.73
N PRO A 251 20.28 -6.94 -5.55
CA PRO A 251 21.59 -7.53 -5.32
C PRO A 251 21.65 -9.00 -5.75
N LYS A 252 22.78 -9.41 -6.30
CA LYS A 252 22.95 -10.70 -6.97
C LYS A 252 22.57 -11.88 -6.08
N ASN A 253 23.00 -11.91 -4.83
CA ASN A 253 22.71 -12.96 -3.86
C ASN A 253 21.21 -13.05 -3.57
N ILE A 254 20.51 -11.92 -3.37
CA ILE A 254 19.05 -11.88 -3.16
C ILE A 254 18.34 -12.36 -4.43
N ALA A 255 18.79 -11.90 -5.60
CA ALA A 255 18.21 -12.30 -6.88
C ALA A 255 18.36 -13.81 -7.15
N GLU A 256 19.50 -14.41 -6.80
CA GLU A 256 19.72 -15.86 -6.92
C GLU A 256 18.81 -16.67 -5.98
N GLU A 257 18.63 -16.21 -4.73
CA GLU A 257 17.73 -16.89 -3.80
C GLU A 257 16.26 -16.73 -4.22
N LEU A 258 15.89 -15.58 -4.74
CA LEU A 258 14.56 -15.33 -5.31
C LEU A 258 14.31 -16.24 -6.52
N GLU A 259 15.27 -16.36 -7.44
CA GLU A 259 15.21 -17.28 -8.59
C GLU A 259 15.02 -18.74 -8.14
N LYS A 260 15.79 -19.20 -7.15
CA LYS A 260 15.64 -20.56 -6.59
C LYS A 260 14.24 -20.78 -5.99
N LEU A 261 13.68 -19.78 -5.32
CA LEU A 261 12.32 -19.83 -4.78
C LEU A 261 11.30 -19.98 -5.92
N TYR A 262 11.41 -19.16 -6.96
CA TYR A 262 10.51 -19.17 -8.10
C TYR A 262 10.60 -20.46 -8.92
N GLN A 263 11.80 -21.01 -9.11
CA GLN A 263 12.01 -22.27 -9.84
C GLN A 263 11.52 -23.49 -9.06
N SER A 264 11.68 -23.49 -7.72
CA SER A 264 11.26 -24.62 -6.87
C SER A 264 9.75 -24.66 -6.66
N THR A 265 9.04 -23.54 -6.78
CA THR A 265 7.59 -23.43 -6.53
C THR A 265 6.81 -23.80 -7.79
N LYS A 266 6.37 -25.04 -7.90
CA LYS A 266 5.54 -25.52 -9.03
C LYS A 266 4.06 -25.22 -8.83
N LYS A 267 3.58 -25.26 -7.59
CA LYS A 267 2.20 -24.96 -7.17
C LYS A 267 2.22 -24.05 -5.94
N ILE A 268 1.16 -23.31 -5.68
CA ILE A 268 1.04 -22.48 -4.47
C ILE A 268 1.24 -23.31 -3.19
N ALA A 269 0.78 -24.54 -3.18
CA ALA A 269 0.98 -25.46 -2.04
C ALA A 269 2.46 -25.78 -1.75
N ASP A 270 3.34 -25.65 -2.73
CA ASP A 270 4.78 -25.89 -2.61
C ASP A 270 5.55 -24.64 -2.18
N PHE A 271 4.86 -23.50 -1.94
CA PHE A 271 5.48 -22.22 -1.64
C PHE A 271 6.05 -22.21 -0.23
N ASP A 272 7.36 -22.05 -0.12
CA ASP A 272 8.07 -21.95 1.16
C ASP A 272 7.99 -20.55 1.74
N LEU A 273 6.97 -20.32 2.58
CA LEU A 273 6.73 -19.05 3.27
C LEU A 273 7.91 -18.61 4.15
N LYS A 274 8.60 -19.58 4.78
CA LYS A 274 9.75 -19.26 5.63
C LYS A 274 10.90 -18.74 4.79
N LYS A 275 11.25 -19.47 3.72
CA LYS A 275 12.29 -19.07 2.79
C LYS A 275 11.98 -17.73 2.14
N ALA A 276 10.74 -17.51 1.71
CA ALA A 276 10.30 -16.24 1.17
C ALA A 276 10.50 -15.09 2.19
N SER A 277 10.05 -15.29 3.44
CA SER A 277 10.23 -14.30 4.50
C SER A 277 11.71 -13.97 4.77
N ASP A 278 12.59 -14.97 4.76
CA ASP A 278 14.02 -14.79 4.97
C ASP A 278 14.65 -13.98 3.83
N ILE A 279 14.29 -14.27 2.56
CA ILE A 279 14.73 -13.52 1.38
C ILE A 279 14.27 -12.06 1.46
N PHE A 280 12.99 -11.82 1.75
CA PHE A 280 12.43 -10.46 1.80
C PHE A 280 13.00 -9.59 2.91
N LYS A 281 13.44 -10.20 4.02
CA LYS A 281 14.03 -9.51 5.17
C LYS A 281 15.55 -9.48 5.15
N HIS A 282 16.18 -10.11 4.15
CA HIS A 282 17.64 -10.11 4.02
C HIS A 282 18.16 -8.69 3.94
N GLN A 283 19.09 -8.34 4.86
CA GLN A 283 19.58 -6.98 5.01
C GLN A 283 20.75 -6.75 4.02
N GLU A 284 20.43 -6.10 2.91
CA GLU A 284 21.39 -5.67 1.91
C GLU A 284 20.91 -4.37 1.26
N PRO A 285 21.76 -3.33 1.14
CA PRO A 285 21.34 -2.05 0.57
C PRO A 285 20.92 -2.19 -0.90
N ILE A 286 19.75 -1.65 -1.22
CA ILE A 286 19.22 -1.56 -2.58
C ILE A 286 19.04 -0.08 -2.91
N GLU A 287 19.69 0.38 -3.98
CA GLU A 287 19.51 1.74 -4.47
C GLU A 287 18.35 1.81 -5.46
N VAL A 288 17.43 2.75 -5.19
CA VAL A 288 16.27 3.01 -6.03
C VAL A 288 16.37 4.42 -6.57
N THR A 289 16.48 4.55 -7.88
CA THR A 289 16.48 5.84 -8.56
C THR A 289 15.08 6.17 -9.06
N VAL A 290 14.59 7.35 -8.71
CA VAL A 290 13.35 7.91 -9.23
C VAL A 290 13.68 9.16 -10.04
N ILE A 291 13.31 9.16 -11.31
CA ILE A 291 13.55 10.25 -12.26
C ILE A 291 12.20 10.86 -12.62
N LYS A 292 12.02 12.16 -12.38
CA LYS A 292 10.85 12.91 -12.79
C LYS A 292 11.10 13.54 -14.16
N ASP A 293 10.70 12.82 -15.20
CA ASP A 293 10.83 13.26 -16.59
C ASP A 293 9.67 12.70 -17.41
N ALA A 294 8.75 13.60 -17.80
CA ALA A 294 7.55 13.24 -18.54
C ALA A 294 7.84 12.62 -19.92
N LEU A 295 8.91 13.08 -20.60
CA LEU A 295 9.28 12.55 -21.91
C LEU A 295 9.87 11.15 -21.80
N LEU A 296 10.78 10.94 -20.82
CA LEU A 296 11.37 9.63 -20.54
C LEU A 296 10.30 8.62 -20.12
N ALA A 297 9.41 9.01 -19.21
CA ALA A 297 8.30 8.16 -18.77
C ALA A 297 7.40 7.78 -19.94
N LYS A 298 7.00 8.75 -20.77
CA LYS A 298 6.15 8.50 -21.94
C LYS A 298 6.82 7.58 -22.97
N ASN A 299 8.11 7.77 -23.22
CA ASN A 299 8.85 6.93 -24.17
C ASN A 299 8.87 5.47 -23.68
N PHE A 300 9.18 5.24 -22.41
CA PHE A 300 9.18 3.90 -21.83
C PHE A 300 7.78 3.28 -21.78
N GLN A 301 6.75 4.08 -21.44
CA GLN A 301 5.35 3.61 -21.49
C GLN A 301 4.96 3.19 -22.90
N ASN A 302 5.35 3.94 -23.93
CA ASN A 302 5.06 3.60 -25.32
C ASN A 302 5.81 2.34 -25.77
N GLU A 303 7.09 2.20 -25.41
CA GLU A 303 7.90 1.01 -25.71
C GLU A 303 7.25 -0.25 -25.13
N ILE A 304 6.91 -0.24 -23.86
CA ILE A 304 6.26 -1.41 -23.23
C ILE A 304 4.89 -1.67 -23.87
N ARG A 305 4.04 -0.65 -24.05
CA ARG A 305 2.71 -0.84 -24.65
C ARG A 305 2.75 -1.40 -26.06
N ALA A 306 3.74 -1.02 -26.87
CA ALA A 306 3.92 -1.56 -28.21
C ALA A 306 4.09 -3.09 -28.23
N ILE A 307 4.72 -3.65 -27.18
CA ILE A 307 4.91 -5.10 -27.03
C ILE A 307 3.55 -5.82 -26.87
N PHE A 308 2.52 -5.14 -26.34
CA PHE A 308 1.20 -5.73 -26.13
C PHE A 308 0.25 -5.59 -27.33
N GLN A 309 0.66 -4.87 -28.38
CA GLN A 309 -0.14 -4.69 -29.58
C GLN A 309 0.07 -5.80 -30.61
N HIS A 310 1.06 -6.66 -30.38
CA HIS A 310 1.40 -7.85 -31.18
C HIS A 310 1.24 -9.13 -30.34
#